data_1b088d08d5ea5a2fcecaae9ed7d03609
#
_entry.id   1b088d08d5ea5a2fcecaae9ed7d03609
#
_cell.length_a   1.000
_cell.length_b   1.000
_cell.length_c   1.000
_cell.angle_alpha   90.00
_cell.angle_beta   90.00
_cell.angle_gamma   90.00
#
_symmetry.space_group_name_H-M   'P 1'
#
loop_
_entity.id
_entity.type
_entity.pdbx_description
1 polymer ?
#
loop_
_entity_poly.entity_id
_entity_poly.type
_entity_poly.pdbx_seq_one_letter_code
_entity_poly.pdbx_strand_id
1 'polypeptide(L)'
;IWNITARHEAGHLPERRRMTVLNVLSLGAGVQSSVMALMAAHGELPIPDCAIFADTQWEPQGVYDHLDWLQSVITSPLLVGNTFPIYRVTAGNIYEDAISGVNSTGTAFATLPFFSLGNVMARRQCTNEYKIKPIRQKIRSLLGLKKGQRVPKDKSVKQWIGISTDEASRMKPSRDKWCENIFPLIEKQMSRRDCMTWFEKRYPGRVLAKSACKGCPFNDDKRWRDMKLNQPNDFAEVVNFDEKIRKPRNNFDREFFIHSSRQPLSKVDFRNLEDKGQINMFENECEGMCGV
;
A
#
# COMPACT_ATOMS: atom_id res chain seq x y z
N ILE A 1 -42.64 65.95 17.29
CA ILE A 1 -43.05 64.57 17.11
C ILE A 1 -42.14 63.99 16.04
N TRP A 2 -41.01 63.32 16.42
CA TRP A 2 -40.12 62.62 15.49
C TRP A 2 -40.16 61.17 15.84
N ASN A 3 -40.69 60.38 14.91
CA ASN A 3 -40.72 58.92 15.01
C ASN A 3 -39.47 58.35 14.26
N ILE A 4 -38.47 57.89 14.99
CA ILE A 4 -37.31 57.16 14.43
C ILE A 4 -37.57 55.69 14.63
N THR A 5 -38.03 55.00 13.59
CA THR A 5 -38.06 53.54 13.52
C THR A 5 -36.67 53.01 13.11
N ALA A 6 -35.86 52.60 14.09
CA ALA A 6 -34.63 51.86 13.82
C ALA A 6 -34.99 50.44 13.35
N ARG A 7 -34.75 50.11 12.09
CA ARG A 7 -34.76 48.75 11.56
C ARG A 7 -33.48 48.06 12.04
N HIS A 8 -33.61 47.15 12.96
CA HIS A 8 -32.55 46.18 13.22
C HIS A 8 -32.44 45.22 12.02
N GLU A 9 -31.45 45.43 11.17
CA GLU A 9 -30.99 44.43 10.24
C GLU A 9 -30.29 43.32 11.05
N ALA A 10 -30.93 42.19 11.18
CA ALA A 10 -30.33 40.97 11.72
C ALA A 10 -29.22 40.54 10.75
N GLY A 11 -27.98 40.87 11.11
CA GLY A 11 -26.81 40.43 10.36
C GLY A 11 -26.81 38.88 10.29
N HIS A 12 -26.97 38.38 9.07
CA HIS A 12 -26.85 36.97 8.75
C HIS A 12 -25.39 36.56 9.01
N LEU A 13 -25.11 35.94 10.18
CA LEU A 13 -23.81 35.37 10.46
C LEU A 13 -23.59 34.24 9.44
N PRO A 14 -22.47 34.25 8.69
CA PRO A 14 -22.20 33.16 7.74
C PRO A 14 -22.16 31.84 8.50
N GLU A 15 -23.02 30.89 8.09
CA GLU A 15 -22.97 29.49 8.57
C GLU A 15 -21.52 29.02 8.50
N ARG A 16 -20.92 28.74 9.65
CA ARG A 16 -19.58 28.14 9.72
C ARG A 16 -19.67 26.81 8.97
N ARG A 17 -19.18 26.76 7.75
CA ARG A 17 -19.04 25.51 6.99
C ARG A 17 -18.36 24.49 7.88
N ARG A 18 -19.09 23.44 8.22
CA ARG A 18 -18.60 22.36 9.07
C ARG A 18 -17.42 21.70 8.35
N MET A 19 -16.25 21.68 8.98
CA MET A 19 -15.07 20.99 8.44
C MET A 19 -15.40 19.51 8.22
N THR A 20 -15.23 19.05 7.00
CA THR A 20 -15.37 17.62 6.68
C THR A 20 -14.00 16.99 6.78
N VAL A 21 -13.82 16.10 7.75
CA VAL A 21 -12.59 15.29 7.92
C VAL A 21 -12.91 13.86 7.49
N LEU A 22 -12.22 13.37 6.47
CA LEU A 22 -12.36 12.00 5.98
C LEU A 22 -11.23 11.14 6.57
N ASN A 23 -11.56 10.07 7.27
CA ASN A 23 -10.61 9.11 7.82
C ASN A 23 -10.45 7.94 6.86
N VAL A 24 -9.27 7.75 6.31
CA VAL A 24 -9.00 6.74 5.27
C VAL A 24 -7.88 5.81 5.71
N LEU A 25 -8.15 4.52 5.76
CA LEU A 25 -7.13 3.51 5.97
C LEU A 25 -6.44 3.16 4.64
N SER A 26 -5.14 3.41 4.52
CA SER A 26 -4.32 2.86 3.43
C SER A 26 -4.09 1.37 3.68
N LEU A 27 -4.85 0.54 2.97
CA LEU A 27 -4.80 -0.92 3.13
C LEU A 27 -3.80 -1.52 2.16
N GLY A 28 -2.67 -2.02 2.68
CA GLY A 28 -1.69 -2.74 1.86
C GLY A 28 -1.93 -4.26 1.82
N ALA A 29 -2.92 -4.78 2.55
CA ALA A 29 -3.17 -6.20 2.79
C ALA A 29 -1.97 -6.97 3.39
N GLY A 30 -1.01 -6.24 4.01
CA GLY A 30 0.07 -6.82 4.82
C GLY A 30 -0.30 -6.85 6.31
N VAL A 31 0.64 -7.31 7.15
CA VAL A 31 0.41 -7.52 8.59
C VAL A 31 -0.18 -6.28 9.28
N GLN A 32 0.52 -5.16 9.24
CA GLN A 32 0.14 -3.97 10.01
C GLN A 32 -1.20 -3.37 9.55
N SER A 33 -1.39 -3.21 8.24
CA SER A 33 -2.61 -2.60 7.70
C SER A 33 -3.84 -3.50 7.87
N SER A 34 -3.68 -4.82 7.80
CA SER A 34 -4.76 -5.77 8.05
C SER A 34 -5.15 -5.77 9.53
N VAL A 35 -4.17 -5.75 10.43
CA VAL A 35 -4.43 -5.68 11.88
C VAL A 35 -5.13 -4.38 12.25
N MET A 36 -4.71 -3.23 11.71
CA MET A 36 -5.42 -1.96 11.93
C MET A 36 -6.87 -2.02 11.46
N ALA A 37 -7.14 -2.60 10.28
CA ALA A 37 -8.49 -2.75 9.76
C ALA A 37 -9.36 -3.62 10.68
N LEU A 38 -8.82 -4.73 11.15
CA LEU A 38 -9.50 -5.65 12.08
C LEU A 38 -9.69 -5.02 13.46
N MET A 39 -8.69 -4.31 13.99
CA MET A 39 -8.82 -3.59 15.28
C MET A 39 -9.91 -2.52 15.21
N ALA A 40 -10.04 -1.82 14.08
CA ALA A 40 -11.14 -0.87 13.89
C ALA A 40 -12.50 -1.60 13.84
N ALA A 41 -12.60 -2.72 13.13
CA ALA A 41 -13.81 -3.53 13.09
C ALA A 41 -14.18 -4.14 14.45
N HIS A 42 -13.20 -4.42 15.32
CA HIS A 42 -13.41 -4.87 16.70
C HIS A 42 -13.61 -3.73 17.72
N GLY A 43 -13.61 -2.47 17.26
CA GLY A 43 -13.80 -1.30 18.14
C GLY A 43 -12.58 -0.92 19.00
N GLU A 44 -11.40 -1.47 18.70
CA GLU A 44 -10.14 -1.17 19.42
C GLU A 44 -9.41 0.06 18.84
N LEU A 45 -9.78 0.45 17.63
CA LEU A 45 -9.42 1.71 16.98
C LEU A 45 -10.71 2.43 16.55
N PRO A 46 -10.67 3.76 16.34
CA PRO A 46 -11.77 4.47 15.71
C PRO A 46 -12.14 3.83 14.36
N ILE A 47 -13.39 3.98 13.93
CA ILE A 47 -13.84 3.44 12.64
C ILE A 47 -13.40 4.41 11.54
N PRO A 48 -12.64 3.98 10.52
CA PRO A 48 -12.37 4.80 9.37
C PRO A 48 -13.62 4.91 8.48
N ASP A 49 -13.75 6.00 7.73
CA ASP A 49 -14.83 6.14 6.75
C ASP A 49 -14.71 5.13 5.61
N CYS A 50 -13.48 4.70 5.31
CA CYS A 50 -13.19 3.63 4.36
C CYS A 50 -11.74 3.12 4.47
N ALA A 51 -11.50 1.94 3.89
CA ALA A 51 -10.17 1.48 3.54
C ALA A 51 -9.98 1.51 2.02
N ILE A 52 -8.76 1.78 1.55
CA ILE A 52 -8.43 1.78 0.12
C ILE A 52 -7.23 0.87 -0.11
N PHE A 53 -7.44 -0.17 -0.92
CA PHE A 53 -6.42 -1.07 -1.42
C PHE A 53 -6.02 -0.67 -2.85
N ALA A 54 -4.75 -0.42 -3.08
CA ALA A 54 -4.22 -0.16 -4.41
C ALA A 54 -3.70 -1.45 -5.03
N ASP A 55 -4.45 -1.95 -6.00
CA ASP A 55 -4.17 -3.18 -6.71
C ASP A 55 -3.19 -2.91 -7.88
N THR A 56 -2.04 -3.56 -7.84
CA THR A 56 -1.05 -3.52 -8.92
C THR A 56 -1.38 -4.47 -10.06
N GLN A 57 -2.44 -5.28 -9.90
CA GLN A 57 -2.86 -6.37 -10.79
C GLN A 57 -1.78 -7.45 -10.98
N TRP A 58 -0.82 -7.51 -10.07
CA TRP A 58 0.24 -8.52 -10.05
C TRP A 58 0.66 -8.90 -8.63
N GLU A 59 -0.32 -8.94 -7.72
CA GLU A 59 -0.11 -9.46 -6.37
C GLU A 59 -0.23 -11.01 -6.38
N PRO A 60 0.42 -11.73 -5.45
CA PRO A 60 0.18 -13.16 -5.25
C PRO A 60 -1.29 -13.46 -4.95
N GLN A 61 -1.78 -14.64 -5.38
CA GLN A 61 -3.17 -15.04 -5.14
C GLN A 61 -3.56 -14.97 -3.67
N GLY A 62 -2.66 -15.38 -2.76
CA GLY A 62 -2.90 -15.31 -1.32
C GLY A 62 -3.16 -13.89 -0.78
N VAL A 63 -2.72 -12.84 -1.48
CA VAL A 63 -3.05 -11.45 -1.12
C VAL A 63 -4.51 -11.14 -1.48
N TYR A 64 -4.99 -11.59 -2.63
CA TYR A 64 -6.39 -11.43 -3.04
C TYR A 64 -7.33 -12.21 -2.14
N ASP A 65 -7.00 -13.48 -1.85
CA ASP A 65 -7.77 -14.35 -0.94
C ASP A 65 -7.85 -13.75 0.47
N HIS A 66 -6.73 -13.16 0.93
CA HIS A 66 -6.69 -12.46 2.21
C HIS A 66 -7.55 -11.20 2.20
N LEU A 67 -7.52 -10.44 1.12
CA LEU A 67 -8.32 -9.22 0.98
C LEU A 67 -9.83 -9.53 0.94
N ASP A 68 -10.24 -10.60 0.23
CA ASP A 68 -11.63 -11.06 0.17
C ASP A 68 -12.12 -11.50 1.55
N TRP A 69 -11.29 -12.27 2.25
CA TRP A 69 -11.58 -12.66 3.63
C TRP A 69 -11.67 -11.45 4.56
N LEU A 70 -10.72 -10.52 4.48
CA LEU A 70 -10.71 -9.32 5.31
C LEU A 70 -11.98 -8.50 5.09
N GLN A 71 -12.40 -8.36 3.85
CA GLN A 71 -13.66 -7.71 3.50
C GLN A 71 -14.85 -8.44 4.11
N SER A 72 -14.91 -9.76 4.02
CA SER A 72 -16.01 -10.56 4.60
C SER A 72 -16.10 -10.40 6.13
N VAL A 73 -14.97 -10.34 6.82
CA VAL A 73 -14.92 -10.10 8.27
C VAL A 73 -15.40 -8.69 8.61
N ILE A 74 -14.88 -7.66 7.96
CA ILE A 74 -15.20 -6.25 8.26
C ILE A 74 -16.66 -5.93 7.94
N THR A 75 -17.26 -6.58 6.95
CA THR A 75 -18.67 -6.38 6.60
C THR A 75 -19.62 -7.38 7.28
N SER A 76 -19.09 -8.21 8.19
CA SER A 76 -19.88 -9.21 8.91
C SER A 76 -20.97 -8.56 9.78
N PRO A 77 -22.21 -9.07 9.76
CA PRO A 77 -23.27 -8.62 10.65
C PRO A 77 -22.94 -8.78 12.14
N LEU A 78 -21.97 -9.64 12.48
CA LEU A 78 -21.53 -9.85 13.86
C LEU A 78 -20.75 -8.65 14.44
N LEU A 79 -20.23 -7.76 13.59
CA LEU A 79 -19.51 -6.56 13.95
C LEU A 79 -20.39 -5.30 13.79
N VAL A 80 -21.62 -5.37 14.27
CA VAL A 80 -22.64 -4.31 14.14
C VAL A 80 -22.08 -2.96 14.59
N GLY A 81 -22.17 -1.97 13.69
CA GLY A 81 -21.77 -0.58 13.96
C GLY A 81 -20.29 -0.27 13.66
N ASN A 82 -19.46 -1.28 13.44
CA ASN A 82 -18.02 -1.10 13.18
C ASN A 82 -17.60 -1.48 11.76
N THR A 83 -18.54 -1.43 10.81
CA THR A 83 -18.29 -1.77 9.42
C THR A 83 -17.90 -0.55 8.60
N PHE A 84 -17.04 -0.76 7.61
CA PHE A 84 -16.64 0.26 6.65
C PHE A 84 -16.29 -0.37 5.29
N PRO A 85 -16.47 0.36 4.17
CA PRO A 85 -16.18 -0.17 2.85
C PRO A 85 -14.68 -0.29 2.59
N ILE A 86 -14.30 -1.32 1.83
CA ILE A 86 -12.96 -1.47 1.26
C ILE A 86 -13.07 -1.18 -0.24
N TYR A 87 -12.40 -0.12 -0.69
CA TYR A 87 -12.30 0.21 -2.10
C TYR A 87 -11.04 -0.40 -2.70
N ARG A 88 -11.17 -1.09 -3.84
CA ARG A 88 -10.05 -1.52 -4.67
C ARG A 88 -9.85 -0.52 -5.79
N VAL A 89 -8.64 -0.03 -5.94
CA VAL A 89 -8.26 0.94 -6.98
C VAL A 89 -7.03 0.45 -7.72
N THR A 90 -6.90 0.77 -8.99
CA THR A 90 -5.74 0.38 -9.80
C THR A 90 -5.28 1.53 -10.67
N ALA A 91 -4.02 1.53 -11.03
CA ALA A 91 -3.42 2.40 -12.04
C ALA A 91 -3.03 1.62 -13.32
N GLY A 92 -3.40 0.35 -13.39
CA GLY A 92 -3.05 -0.56 -14.48
C GLY A 92 -2.29 -1.79 -13.98
N ASN A 93 -1.87 -2.63 -14.92
CA ASN A 93 -1.13 -3.85 -14.64
C ASN A 93 0.38 -3.59 -14.65
N ILE A 94 1.00 -3.66 -13.47
CA ILE A 94 2.44 -3.37 -13.32
C ILE A 94 3.34 -4.35 -14.09
N TYR A 95 2.89 -5.59 -14.30
CA TYR A 95 3.60 -6.59 -15.12
C TYR A 95 3.65 -6.16 -16.58
N GLU A 96 2.49 -5.86 -17.17
CA GLU A 96 2.37 -5.47 -18.57
C GLU A 96 3.08 -4.14 -18.85
N ASP A 97 2.89 -3.17 -17.97
CA ASP A 97 3.52 -1.85 -18.09
C ASP A 97 5.05 -1.94 -17.97
N ALA A 98 5.58 -2.78 -17.09
CA ALA A 98 7.02 -3.01 -16.96
C ALA A 98 7.61 -3.71 -18.19
N ILE A 99 6.86 -4.63 -18.81
CA ILE A 99 7.26 -5.32 -20.04
C ILE A 99 7.20 -4.36 -21.23
N SER A 100 6.17 -3.52 -21.35
CA SER A 100 6.04 -2.52 -22.42
C SER A 100 7.03 -1.37 -22.30
N GLY A 101 7.55 -1.14 -21.09
CA GLY A 101 8.47 -0.03 -20.78
C GLY A 101 7.78 1.33 -20.68
N VAL A 102 6.44 1.35 -20.60
CA VAL A 102 5.63 2.56 -20.38
C VAL A 102 4.58 2.28 -19.33
N ASN A 103 4.20 3.31 -18.56
CA ASN A 103 3.12 3.19 -17.61
C ASN A 103 1.75 3.14 -18.30
N SER A 104 0.69 2.85 -17.54
CA SER A 104 -0.70 2.75 -18.01
C SER A 104 -1.22 4.00 -18.74
N THR A 105 -0.57 5.16 -18.56
CA THR A 105 -0.92 6.41 -19.25
C THR A 105 -0.06 6.68 -20.51
N GLY A 106 0.92 5.82 -20.79
CA GLY A 106 1.86 5.99 -21.92
C GLY A 106 2.79 7.20 -21.78
N THR A 107 2.84 7.85 -20.62
CA THR A 107 3.54 9.13 -20.43
C THR A 107 4.88 9.01 -19.71
N ALA A 108 5.18 7.88 -19.09
CA ALA A 108 6.42 7.68 -18.35
C ALA A 108 6.84 6.21 -18.36
N PHE A 109 8.14 5.98 -18.27
CA PHE A 109 8.70 4.65 -18.13
C PHE A 109 8.29 4.06 -16.76
N ALA A 110 7.52 2.98 -16.78
CA ALA A 110 7.11 2.28 -15.56
C ALA A 110 8.27 1.44 -15.05
N THR A 111 9.04 1.97 -14.09
CA THR A 111 10.18 1.25 -13.53
C THR A 111 9.86 0.65 -12.18
N LEU A 112 9.93 -0.67 -12.13
CA LEU A 112 10.31 -1.39 -10.93
C LEU A 112 11.80 -1.12 -10.63
N PRO A 113 12.24 -1.23 -9.38
CA PRO A 113 13.64 -1.00 -9.01
C PRO A 113 14.53 -2.17 -9.43
N PHE A 114 14.62 -2.41 -10.76
CA PHE A 114 15.43 -3.49 -11.32
C PHE A 114 16.91 -3.29 -11.03
N PHE A 115 17.60 -4.40 -10.81
CA PHE A 115 19.07 -4.41 -10.75
C PHE A 115 19.63 -4.41 -12.19
N SER A 116 20.75 -3.72 -12.39
CA SER A 116 21.50 -3.75 -13.65
C SER A 116 22.99 -4.00 -13.40
N LEU A 117 23.70 -4.41 -14.43
CA LEU A 117 25.16 -4.53 -14.38
C LEU A 117 25.78 -3.17 -14.01
N GLY A 118 26.91 -3.18 -13.29
CA GLY A 118 27.58 -1.97 -12.82
C GLY A 118 27.04 -1.38 -11.51
N ASN A 119 26.38 -2.19 -10.65
CA ASN A 119 25.87 -1.78 -9.33
C ASN A 119 24.81 -0.66 -9.35
N VAL A 120 24.09 -0.50 -10.45
CA VAL A 120 23.02 0.48 -10.59
C VAL A 120 21.68 -0.20 -10.38
N MET A 121 20.82 0.42 -9.59
CA MET A 121 19.42 0.04 -9.44
C MET A 121 18.53 1.07 -10.15
N ALA A 122 17.52 0.60 -10.87
CA ALA A 122 16.53 1.48 -11.49
C ALA A 122 15.71 2.23 -10.42
N ARG A 123 15.20 3.41 -10.78
CA ARG A 123 14.38 4.22 -9.86
C ARG A 123 13.13 3.47 -9.44
N ARG A 124 12.84 3.46 -8.15
CA ARG A 124 11.60 2.92 -7.61
C ARG A 124 10.44 3.89 -7.85
N GLN A 125 9.69 3.70 -8.93
CA GLN A 125 8.51 4.52 -9.26
C GLN A 125 7.19 3.81 -8.96
N CYS A 126 7.21 2.47 -8.86
CA CYS A 126 6.02 1.65 -8.65
C CYS A 126 5.17 2.07 -7.45
N THR A 127 5.78 2.43 -6.33
CA THR A 127 5.04 2.87 -5.13
C THR A 127 4.21 4.11 -5.41
N ASN A 128 4.81 5.12 -6.06
CA ASN A 128 4.09 6.35 -6.37
C ASN A 128 3.02 6.13 -7.45
N GLU A 129 3.36 5.43 -8.55
CA GLU A 129 2.48 5.25 -9.70
C GLU A 129 1.30 4.32 -9.39
N TYR A 130 1.56 3.15 -8.80
CA TYR A 130 0.56 2.10 -8.65
C TYR A 130 -0.11 2.06 -7.28
N LYS A 131 0.44 2.76 -6.26
CA LYS A 131 -0.13 2.76 -4.91
C LYS A 131 -0.56 4.16 -4.46
N ILE A 132 0.35 5.14 -4.38
CA ILE A 132 0.04 6.46 -3.83
C ILE A 132 -0.93 7.23 -4.74
N LYS A 133 -0.66 7.33 -6.03
CA LYS A 133 -1.51 8.07 -6.99
C LYS A 133 -2.94 7.56 -7.04
N PRO A 134 -3.23 6.25 -7.24
CA PRO A 134 -4.62 5.76 -7.29
C PRO A 134 -5.35 5.92 -5.96
N ILE A 135 -4.70 5.71 -4.81
CA ILE A 135 -5.29 6.00 -3.49
C ILE A 135 -5.67 7.48 -3.39
N ARG A 136 -4.75 8.37 -3.73
CA ARG A 136 -4.97 9.81 -3.72
C ARG A 136 -6.11 10.26 -4.66
N GLN A 137 -6.21 9.66 -5.85
CA GLN A 137 -7.31 9.92 -6.77
C GLN A 137 -8.65 9.48 -6.19
N LYS A 138 -8.70 8.30 -5.56
CA LYS A 138 -9.91 7.80 -4.88
C LYS A 138 -10.32 8.70 -3.72
N ILE A 139 -9.38 9.12 -2.87
CA ILE A 139 -9.64 10.06 -1.77
C ILE A 139 -10.23 11.36 -2.32
N ARG A 140 -9.66 11.92 -3.37
CA ARG A 140 -10.19 13.14 -4.00
C ARG A 140 -11.60 12.95 -4.56
N SER A 141 -11.88 11.79 -5.16
CA SER A 141 -13.23 11.42 -5.62
C SER A 141 -14.21 11.32 -4.46
N LEU A 142 -13.83 10.71 -3.32
CA LEU A 142 -14.66 10.63 -2.11
C LEU A 142 -14.95 12.01 -1.50
N LEU A 143 -14.02 12.96 -1.66
CA LEU A 143 -14.25 14.36 -1.30
C LEU A 143 -15.16 15.10 -2.31
N GLY A 144 -15.64 14.44 -3.36
CA GLY A 144 -16.49 15.05 -4.40
C GLY A 144 -15.72 15.99 -5.36
N LEU A 145 -14.41 15.80 -5.52
CA LEU A 145 -13.56 16.67 -6.32
C LEU A 145 -13.36 16.13 -7.73
N LYS A 146 -13.47 16.99 -8.73
CA LYS A 146 -13.13 16.68 -10.13
C LYS A 146 -11.60 16.66 -10.32
N LYS A 147 -11.16 16.01 -11.41
CA LYS A 147 -9.72 15.99 -11.80
C LYS A 147 -9.21 17.44 -11.95
N GLY A 148 -8.07 17.74 -11.33
CA GLY A 148 -7.46 19.08 -11.36
C GLY A 148 -8.04 20.10 -10.36
N GLN A 149 -9.21 19.84 -9.77
CA GLN A 149 -9.83 20.76 -8.82
C GLN A 149 -8.99 20.88 -7.53
N ARG A 150 -8.78 22.10 -7.03
CA ARG A 150 -8.12 22.31 -5.73
C ARG A 150 -8.98 21.82 -4.59
N VAL A 151 -8.36 21.20 -3.57
CA VAL A 151 -9.07 20.80 -2.35
C VAL A 151 -9.47 22.05 -1.57
N PRO A 152 -10.77 22.26 -1.26
CA PRO A 152 -11.25 23.37 -0.45
C PRO A 152 -10.68 23.31 0.97
N LYS A 153 -10.58 24.47 1.63
CA LYS A 153 -10.01 24.59 3.00
C LYS A 153 -10.88 23.93 4.08
N ASP A 154 -12.16 23.75 3.82
CA ASP A 154 -13.14 23.08 4.69
C ASP A 154 -13.14 21.54 4.56
N LYS A 155 -12.26 20.99 3.72
CA LYS A 155 -12.09 19.55 3.55
C LYS A 155 -10.67 19.12 3.91
N SER A 156 -10.54 18.10 4.75
CA SER A 156 -9.27 17.51 5.13
C SER A 156 -9.38 15.99 5.23
N VAL A 157 -8.25 15.32 5.24
CA VAL A 157 -8.17 13.86 5.30
C VAL A 157 -7.17 13.47 6.37
N LYS A 158 -7.51 12.46 7.17
CA LYS A 158 -6.59 11.72 8.02
C LYS A 158 -6.35 10.37 7.37
N GLN A 159 -5.14 10.17 6.86
CA GLN A 159 -4.75 8.93 6.19
C GLN A 159 -3.98 8.04 7.18
N TRP A 160 -4.52 6.87 7.48
CA TRP A 160 -3.92 5.90 8.38
C TRP A 160 -2.89 5.08 7.62
N ILE A 161 -1.68 5.06 8.13
CA ILE A 161 -0.55 4.34 7.54
C ILE A 161 -0.11 3.23 8.50
N GLY A 162 0.02 2.00 7.97
CA GLY A 162 0.41 0.81 8.73
C GLY A 162 1.89 0.76 9.00
N ILE A 163 2.38 1.65 9.86
CA ILE A 163 3.75 1.68 10.38
C ILE A 163 3.69 1.29 11.86
N SER A 164 4.47 0.29 12.26
CA SER A 164 4.65 -0.18 13.63
C SER A 164 5.90 0.43 14.28
N THR A 165 6.08 0.25 15.60
CA THR A 165 7.17 0.88 16.37
C THR A 165 8.57 0.51 15.87
N ASP A 166 8.75 -0.72 15.40
CA ASP A 166 9.98 -1.22 14.78
C ASP A 166 10.31 -0.57 13.42
N GLU A 167 9.33 0.11 12.82
CA GLU A 167 9.47 0.83 11.54
C GLU A 167 9.31 2.36 11.69
N ALA A 168 9.37 2.90 12.89
CA ALA A 168 9.09 4.32 13.18
C ALA A 168 9.96 5.30 12.38
N SER A 169 11.19 4.92 11.99
CA SER A 169 12.06 5.72 11.12
C SER A 169 11.48 6.00 9.74
N ARG A 170 10.44 5.26 9.33
CA ARG A 170 9.74 5.42 8.04
C ARG A 170 8.60 6.41 8.09
N MET A 171 8.23 6.90 9.27
CA MET A 171 7.18 7.90 9.42
C MET A 171 7.56 9.18 8.68
N LYS A 172 6.65 9.64 7.83
CA LYS A 172 6.80 10.90 7.10
C LYS A 172 5.47 11.66 7.08
N PRO A 173 5.51 12.99 7.17
CA PRO A 173 4.32 13.81 6.96
C PRO A 173 3.83 13.67 5.51
N SER A 174 2.54 13.86 5.31
CA SER A 174 1.98 13.92 3.97
C SER A 174 2.56 15.10 3.18
N ARG A 175 2.78 14.91 1.88
CA ARG A 175 3.17 16.00 0.97
C ARG A 175 2.00 16.92 0.64
N ASP A 176 0.78 16.48 0.89
CA ASP A 176 -0.44 17.23 0.62
C ASP A 176 -0.92 17.95 1.87
N LYS A 177 -1.01 19.28 1.82
CA LYS A 177 -1.45 20.13 2.95
C LYS A 177 -2.87 19.83 3.45
N TRP A 178 -3.69 19.16 2.63
CA TRP A 178 -5.07 18.77 2.94
C TRP A 178 -5.17 17.36 3.51
N CYS A 179 -4.06 16.63 3.58
CA CYS A 179 -3.99 15.26 4.06
C CYS A 179 -2.95 15.17 5.18
N GLU A 180 -3.32 14.55 6.28
CA GLU A 180 -2.45 14.27 7.43
C GLU A 180 -2.23 12.76 7.50
N ASN A 181 -0.98 12.30 7.53
CA ASN A 181 -0.66 10.91 7.81
C ASN A 181 -0.73 10.68 9.31
N ILE A 182 -1.51 9.70 9.74
CA ILE A 182 -1.57 9.26 11.14
C ILE A 182 -1.12 7.81 11.25
N PHE A 183 -0.60 7.44 12.41
CA PHE A 183 0.08 6.16 12.65
C PHE A 183 -0.49 5.45 13.87
N PRO A 184 -1.70 4.86 13.79
CA PRO A 184 -2.41 4.31 14.95
C PRO A 184 -1.64 3.22 15.70
N LEU A 185 -0.79 2.43 15.02
CA LEU A 185 0.02 1.41 15.68
C LEU A 185 1.15 2.02 16.52
N ILE A 186 1.70 3.17 16.10
CA ILE A 186 2.68 3.92 16.90
C ILE A 186 2.00 4.48 18.16
N GLU A 187 0.82 5.06 18.02
CA GLU A 187 0.03 5.56 19.15
C GLU A 187 -0.33 4.44 20.16
N LYS A 188 -0.57 3.24 19.64
CA LYS A 188 -0.81 2.01 20.43
C LYS A 188 0.48 1.34 20.91
N GLN A 189 1.65 1.86 20.58
CA GLN A 189 2.96 1.29 20.91
C GLN A 189 3.14 -0.16 20.43
N MET A 190 2.54 -0.53 19.30
CA MET A 190 2.57 -1.88 18.75
C MET A 190 3.72 -2.06 17.77
N SER A 191 4.53 -3.08 18.00
CA SER A 191 5.49 -3.60 17.03
C SER A 191 4.79 -4.50 16.00
N ARG A 192 5.49 -4.87 14.94
CA ARG A 192 5.02 -5.87 13.99
C ARG A 192 4.73 -7.22 14.69
N ARG A 193 5.57 -7.61 15.65
CA ARG A 193 5.36 -8.83 16.43
C ARG A 193 4.07 -8.77 17.24
N ASP A 194 3.77 -7.62 17.86
CA ASP A 194 2.51 -7.43 18.59
C ASP A 194 1.31 -7.53 17.67
N CYS A 195 1.41 -6.99 16.45
CA CYS A 195 0.37 -7.16 15.43
C CYS A 195 0.15 -8.63 15.09
N MET A 196 1.20 -9.42 14.88
CA MET A 196 1.10 -10.85 14.60
C MET A 196 0.47 -11.61 15.78
N THR A 197 0.90 -11.33 17.02
CA THR A 197 0.36 -11.93 18.23
C THR A 197 -1.13 -11.57 18.41
N TRP A 198 -1.50 -10.29 18.19
CA TRP A 198 -2.88 -9.85 18.22
C TRP A 198 -3.75 -10.61 17.22
N PHE A 199 -3.23 -10.79 16.01
CA PHE A 199 -3.93 -11.50 14.94
C PHE A 199 -4.09 -12.99 15.25
N GLU A 200 -3.02 -13.69 15.62
CA GLU A 200 -3.06 -15.12 15.96
C GLU A 200 -4.02 -15.43 17.09
N LYS A 201 -4.06 -14.58 18.10
CA LYS A 201 -5.00 -14.73 19.23
C LYS A 201 -6.48 -14.69 18.80
N ARG A 202 -6.81 -13.89 17.75
CA ARG A 202 -8.19 -13.71 17.30
C ARG A 202 -8.58 -14.63 16.15
N TYR A 203 -7.63 -14.99 15.33
CA TYR A 203 -7.80 -15.79 14.13
C TYR A 203 -6.76 -16.93 14.08
N PRO A 204 -6.83 -17.85 15.07
CA PRO A 204 -5.83 -18.89 15.21
C PRO A 204 -5.75 -19.78 13.95
N GLY A 205 -4.54 -20.12 13.56
CA GLY A 205 -4.27 -20.96 12.40
C GLY A 205 -4.40 -20.24 11.04
N ARG A 206 -4.75 -18.93 11.02
CA ARG A 206 -4.78 -18.15 9.78
C ARG A 206 -3.47 -17.39 9.58
N VAL A 207 -2.94 -17.48 8.36
CA VAL A 207 -1.69 -16.80 8.00
C VAL A 207 -1.99 -15.44 7.38
N LEU A 208 -1.31 -14.40 7.87
CA LEU A 208 -1.32 -13.08 7.24
C LEU A 208 -0.51 -13.08 5.94
N ALA A 209 -1.10 -12.53 4.89
CA ALA A 209 -0.41 -12.39 3.62
C ALA A 209 0.76 -11.39 3.72
N LYS A 210 1.83 -11.67 2.99
CA LYS A 210 2.93 -10.73 2.79
C LYS A 210 2.60 -9.85 1.58
N SER A 211 2.40 -8.56 1.80
CA SER A 211 2.00 -7.61 0.75
C SER A 211 3.19 -7.16 -0.08
N ALA A 212 3.50 -7.88 -1.14
CA ALA A 212 4.43 -7.45 -2.18
C ALA A 212 4.08 -8.11 -3.51
N CYS A 213 4.22 -7.38 -4.63
CA CYS A 213 4.01 -7.93 -5.97
C CYS A 213 4.86 -9.18 -6.20
N LYS A 214 4.39 -10.12 -7.02
CA LYS A 214 5.09 -11.38 -7.33
C LYS A 214 6.55 -11.16 -7.70
N GLY A 215 6.83 -10.30 -8.67
CA GLY A 215 8.18 -10.00 -9.18
C GLY A 215 8.83 -8.77 -8.53
N CYS A 216 8.59 -8.52 -7.25
CA CYS A 216 9.24 -7.40 -6.56
C CYS A 216 10.74 -7.63 -6.41
N PRO A 217 11.63 -6.72 -6.92
CA PRO A 217 13.07 -6.88 -6.78
C PRO A 217 13.59 -6.85 -5.33
N PHE A 218 12.76 -6.41 -4.38
CA PHE A 218 13.07 -6.43 -2.94
C PHE A 218 12.62 -7.72 -2.24
N ASN A 219 12.16 -8.74 -3.00
CA ASN A 219 11.97 -10.05 -2.39
C ASN A 219 13.33 -10.65 -2.02
N ASP A 220 13.41 -11.20 -0.81
CA ASP A 220 14.59 -11.93 -0.32
C ASP A 220 14.65 -13.36 -0.88
N ASP A 221 15.78 -14.03 -0.69
CA ASP A 221 16.00 -15.40 -1.17
C ASP A 221 15.03 -16.41 -0.52
N LYS A 222 14.64 -16.18 0.75
CA LYS A 222 13.65 -16.99 1.46
C LYS A 222 12.29 -16.93 0.76
N ARG A 223 11.86 -15.73 0.33
CA ARG A 223 10.60 -15.55 -0.40
C ARG A 223 10.67 -16.14 -1.81
N TRP A 224 11.77 -15.96 -2.53
CA TRP A 224 11.97 -16.60 -3.83
C TRP A 224 11.95 -18.12 -3.73
N ARG A 225 12.60 -18.66 -2.71
CA ARG A 225 12.58 -20.10 -2.40
C ARG A 225 11.18 -20.61 -2.08
N ASP A 226 10.46 -19.91 -1.19
CA ASP A 226 9.09 -20.25 -0.83
C ASP A 226 8.17 -20.24 -2.06
N MET A 227 8.25 -19.20 -2.89
CA MET A 227 7.49 -19.12 -4.13
C MET A 227 7.83 -20.28 -5.08
N LYS A 228 9.11 -20.62 -5.23
CA LYS A 228 9.57 -21.73 -6.09
C LYS A 228 9.02 -23.10 -5.62
N LEU A 229 8.96 -23.32 -4.31
CA LEU A 229 8.53 -24.59 -3.72
C LEU A 229 7.01 -24.70 -3.60
N ASN A 230 6.33 -23.65 -3.16
CA ASN A 230 4.93 -23.67 -2.76
C ASN A 230 3.99 -23.01 -3.76
N GLN A 231 4.52 -22.20 -4.70
CA GLN A 231 3.77 -21.46 -5.72
C GLN A 231 4.46 -21.55 -7.10
N PRO A 232 4.66 -22.78 -7.64
CA PRO A 232 5.51 -23.00 -8.83
C PRO A 232 5.01 -22.27 -10.08
N ASN A 233 3.70 -22.07 -10.23
CA ASN A 233 3.12 -21.31 -11.34
C ASN A 233 3.46 -19.83 -11.24
N ASP A 234 3.36 -19.24 -10.05
CA ASP A 234 3.74 -17.84 -9.81
C ASP A 234 5.25 -17.66 -10.05
N PHE A 235 6.07 -18.63 -9.59
CA PHE A 235 7.50 -18.59 -9.84
C PHE A 235 7.85 -18.66 -11.34
N ALA A 236 7.19 -19.53 -12.09
CA ALA A 236 7.38 -19.65 -13.54
C ALA A 236 6.97 -18.35 -14.27
N GLU A 237 5.87 -17.72 -13.86
CA GLU A 237 5.45 -16.41 -14.37
C GLU A 237 6.52 -15.33 -14.12
N VAL A 238 7.09 -15.31 -12.92
CA VAL A 238 8.13 -14.33 -12.55
C VAL A 238 9.45 -14.61 -13.28
N VAL A 239 9.82 -15.87 -13.51
CA VAL A 239 10.99 -16.23 -14.35
C VAL A 239 10.79 -15.70 -15.78
N ASN A 240 9.62 -15.94 -16.38
CA ASN A 240 9.30 -15.40 -17.71
C ASN A 240 9.34 -13.86 -17.73
N PHE A 241 8.86 -13.22 -16.68
CA PHE A 241 8.96 -11.76 -16.53
C PHE A 241 10.43 -11.30 -16.51
N ASP A 242 11.28 -11.93 -15.67
CA ASP A 242 12.70 -11.61 -15.56
C ASP A 242 13.43 -11.76 -16.92
N GLU A 243 13.06 -12.74 -17.73
CA GLU A 243 13.59 -12.93 -19.08
C GLU A 243 13.13 -11.83 -20.04
N LYS A 244 11.85 -11.44 -19.97
CA LYS A 244 11.29 -10.39 -20.83
C LYS A 244 11.85 -9.00 -20.55
N ILE A 245 12.10 -8.65 -19.29
CA ILE A 245 12.65 -7.34 -18.92
C ILE A 245 14.15 -7.23 -19.20
N ARG A 246 14.85 -8.35 -19.41
CA ARG A 246 16.29 -8.37 -19.63
C ARG A 246 16.69 -7.72 -20.94
N LYS A 247 15.89 -7.85 -21.99
CA LYS A 247 16.18 -7.29 -23.31
C LYS A 247 16.08 -5.76 -23.26
N PRO A 248 17.09 -5.05 -23.78
CA PRO A 248 17.07 -3.59 -23.84
C PRO A 248 15.81 -3.09 -24.55
N ARG A 249 15.14 -2.11 -23.95
CA ARG A 249 13.98 -1.44 -24.55
C ARG A 249 14.26 0.04 -24.63
N ASN A 250 13.77 0.68 -25.69
CA ASN A 250 13.78 2.12 -25.83
C ASN A 250 15.13 2.78 -25.50
N ASN A 251 16.22 2.36 -26.16
CA ASN A 251 17.58 2.93 -26.02
C ASN A 251 18.28 2.70 -24.67
N PHE A 252 17.81 1.76 -23.85
CA PHE A 252 18.57 1.36 -22.68
C PHE A 252 19.59 0.27 -23.06
N ASP A 253 20.87 0.61 -23.09
CA ASP A 253 22.00 -0.32 -23.31
C ASP A 253 22.32 -1.21 -22.11
N ARG A 254 21.34 -1.50 -21.25
CA ARG A 254 21.57 -2.22 -20.01
C ARG A 254 20.63 -3.38 -19.84
N GLU A 255 21.18 -4.50 -19.41
CA GLU A 255 20.38 -5.64 -18.95
C GLU A 255 19.82 -5.37 -17.57
N PHE A 256 18.56 -5.77 -17.37
CA PHE A 256 17.86 -5.67 -16.10
C PHE A 256 17.58 -7.05 -15.52
N PHE A 257 17.65 -7.14 -14.20
CA PHE A 257 17.41 -8.34 -13.41
C PHE A 257 16.51 -8.00 -12.23
N ILE A 258 15.63 -8.91 -11.85
CA ILE A 258 14.80 -8.73 -10.64
C ILE A 258 15.50 -9.19 -9.37
N HIS A 259 16.56 -10.00 -9.49
CA HIS A 259 17.32 -10.52 -8.35
C HIS A 259 18.63 -9.73 -8.14
N SER A 260 18.99 -9.52 -6.86
CA SER A 260 20.16 -8.74 -6.45
C SER A 260 21.49 -9.33 -6.94
N SER A 261 21.56 -10.64 -7.19
CA SER A 261 22.74 -11.28 -7.77
C SER A 261 23.04 -10.90 -9.23
N ARG A 262 22.10 -10.22 -9.90
CA ARG A 262 22.19 -9.87 -11.34
C ARG A 262 22.40 -11.10 -12.25
N GLN A 263 21.78 -12.20 -11.87
CA GLN A 263 21.68 -13.41 -12.67
C GLN A 263 20.24 -13.64 -13.10
N PRO A 264 20.00 -14.38 -14.19
CA PRO A 264 18.66 -14.86 -14.51
C PRO A 264 18.04 -15.57 -13.30
N LEU A 265 16.80 -15.20 -12.96
CA LEU A 265 16.14 -15.76 -11.78
C LEU A 265 16.09 -17.30 -11.81
N SER A 266 15.97 -17.88 -13.00
CA SER A 266 16.01 -19.33 -13.21
C SER A 266 17.34 -20.00 -12.80
N LYS A 267 18.44 -19.24 -12.73
CA LYS A 267 19.79 -19.72 -12.38
C LYS A 267 20.22 -19.37 -10.97
N VAL A 268 19.41 -18.62 -10.21
CA VAL A 268 19.75 -18.21 -8.85
C VAL A 268 19.64 -19.38 -7.88
N ASP A 269 20.66 -19.53 -7.04
CA ASP A 269 20.64 -20.45 -5.89
C ASP A 269 20.02 -19.71 -4.68
N PHE A 270 18.79 -20.09 -4.32
CA PHE A 270 18.03 -19.46 -3.24
C PHE A 270 18.33 -20.02 -1.85
N ARG A 271 19.42 -20.78 -1.68
CA ARG A 271 19.85 -21.16 -0.34
C ARG A 271 20.22 -19.88 0.43
N ASN A 272 19.49 -19.62 1.52
CA ASN A 272 19.73 -18.48 2.37
C ASN A 272 20.93 -18.73 3.30
N LEU A 273 21.31 -17.71 4.06
CA LEU A 273 22.43 -17.79 5.00
C LEU A 273 22.18 -18.83 6.11
N GLU A 274 20.91 -19.08 6.46
CA GLU A 274 20.51 -20.11 7.42
C GLU A 274 20.81 -21.51 6.89
N ASP A 275 20.53 -21.77 5.60
CA ASP A 275 20.90 -23.02 4.93
C ASP A 275 22.44 -23.19 4.87
N LYS A 276 23.19 -22.11 5.01
CA LYS A 276 24.66 -22.06 5.06
C LYS A 276 25.22 -21.95 6.49
N GLY A 277 24.35 -22.04 7.52
CA GLY A 277 24.72 -21.96 8.94
C GLY A 277 24.94 -20.53 9.47
N GLN A 278 24.46 -19.50 8.78
CA GLN A 278 24.54 -18.10 9.23
C GLN A 278 23.16 -17.56 9.64
N ILE A 279 23.10 -16.84 10.77
CA ILE A 279 21.87 -16.19 11.25
C ILE A 279 21.56 -14.96 10.41
N ASN A 280 20.35 -14.87 9.85
CA ASN A 280 19.93 -13.75 9.04
C ASN A 280 19.45 -12.59 9.92
N MET A 281 20.19 -11.46 9.96
CA MET A 281 19.85 -10.28 10.75
C MET A 281 18.88 -9.31 10.05
N PHE A 282 18.48 -9.56 8.79
CA PHE A 282 17.73 -8.61 7.96
C PHE A 282 16.34 -9.11 7.52
N GLU A 283 15.59 -9.75 8.41
CA GLU A 283 14.26 -10.30 8.07
C GLU A 283 13.19 -9.25 7.68
N ASN A 284 13.45 -7.94 7.81
CA ASN A 284 12.41 -6.91 7.81
C ASN A 284 12.50 -5.84 6.70
N GLU A 285 13.39 -5.92 5.73
CA GLU A 285 13.69 -4.76 4.87
C GLU A 285 12.64 -4.37 3.82
N CYS A 286 11.63 -5.18 3.54
CA CYS A 286 10.74 -4.92 2.38
C CYS A 286 9.27 -4.63 2.68
N GLU A 287 8.78 -4.84 3.89
CA GLU A 287 7.35 -4.98 4.12
C GLU A 287 6.53 -3.69 4.21
N GLY A 288 7.12 -2.58 4.27
CA GLY A 288 6.35 -1.37 4.54
C GLY A 288 6.60 -0.19 3.60
N MET A 289 7.48 -0.29 2.63
CA MET A 289 7.75 0.86 1.75
C MET A 289 6.66 1.15 0.70
N CYS A 290 5.54 0.46 0.75
CA CYS A 290 4.46 0.60 -0.24
C CYS A 290 3.38 1.62 0.11
N GLY A 291 3.49 2.37 1.18
CA GLY A 291 2.47 3.33 1.63
C GLY A 291 2.94 4.77 1.88
N VAL A 292 4.21 5.08 1.62
CA VAL A 292 4.74 6.42 1.94
C VAL A 292 5.34 7.08 0.71
#